data_5906e8774bb0a92a7cb8701848c318a8
#
_entry.id   5906e8774bb0a92a7cb8701848c318a8
#
_cell.length_a   1.000
_cell.length_b   1.000
_cell.length_c   1.000
_cell.angle_alpha   90.00
_cell.angle_beta   90.00
_cell.angle_gamma   90.00
#
_symmetry.space_group_name_H-M   'P 1'
#
loop_
_entity.id
_entity.type
_entity.pdbx_description
1 polymer ?
#
loop_
_entity_poly.entity_id
_entity_poly.type
_entity_poly.pdbx_seq_one_letter_code
_entity_poly.pdbx_strand_id
1 'polypeptide(L)'
;MILVLAIILSASSAAQAQVNEVKVVGQMRDVMWKGELQGKIYLDTIANKNALYGFGPVEYLSGEILVIDGKAYKSVVVGDTAMRVEETYNIKAPFFGYANIARWKEQSLPDSVETIAQLEQYLDRMTKGAKRPFLFRLSGTVKSAAIHIVNLPKGATVSSPDEAHRGQQNYKVTNATSDIIGFFSTTHKAIFTHHDTFLHMHLITADRAKMGHVDELLFEKGSMKLYLPAE
;
A
#
# COMPACT_ATOMS: atom_id res chain seq x y z
N MET A 1 61.92 28.08 10.05
CA MET A 1 61.03 27.64 8.98
C MET A 1 60.08 26.60 9.62
N ILE A 2 58.89 27.07 10.03
CA ILE A 2 57.92 26.24 10.81
C ILE A 2 56.89 25.74 9.78
N LEU A 3 56.83 24.42 9.60
CA LEU A 3 55.88 23.75 8.71
C LEU A 3 54.55 23.56 9.48
N VAL A 4 53.50 24.28 9.08
CA VAL A 4 52.15 24.10 9.62
C VAL A 4 51.44 23.04 8.79
N LEU A 5 51.23 21.87 9.41
CA LEU A 5 50.52 20.76 8.81
C LEU A 5 49.00 21.02 9.05
N ALA A 6 48.26 21.37 7.97
CA ALA A 6 46.82 21.52 7.99
C ALA A 6 46.17 20.13 7.90
N ILE A 7 45.57 19.64 8.97
CA ILE A 7 44.73 18.43 8.98
C ILE A 7 43.36 18.83 8.47
N ILE A 8 43.03 18.39 7.24
CA ILE A 8 41.67 18.50 6.69
C ILE A 8 40.87 17.34 7.27
N LEU A 9 40.03 17.60 8.28
CA LEU A 9 38.98 16.68 8.70
C LEU A 9 37.87 16.68 7.64
N SER A 10 37.84 15.67 6.79
CA SER A 10 36.69 15.37 5.94
C SER A 10 35.59 14.79 6.81
N ALA A 11 34.61 15.59 7.21
CA ALA A 11 33.39 15.13 7.80
C ALA A 11 32.57 14.38 6.73
N SER A 12 32.70 13.05 6.71
CA SER A 12 31.77 12.18 6.00
C SER A 12 30.44 12.26 6.71
N SER A 13 29.50 13.08 6.23
CA SER A 13 28.10 12.98 6.62
C SER A 13 27.59 11.65 6.07
N ALA A 14 27.60 10.60 6.88
CA ALA A 14 26.80 9.42 6.63
C ALA A 14 25.34 9.91 6.62
N ALA A 15 24.79 10.12 5.44
CA ALA A 15 23.34 10.16 5.26
C ALA A 15 22.84 8.77 5.69
N GLN A 16 22.43 8.69 6.95
CA GLN A 16 21.82 7.51 7.51
C GLN A 16 20.51 7.35 6.73
N ALA A 17 20.55 6.49 5.73
CA ALA A 17 19.37 6.10 5.00
C ALA A 17 18.37 5.62 6.03
N GLN A 18 17.26 6.34 6.17
CA GLN A 18 16.10 5.93 6.95
C GLN A 18 15.43 4.81 6.14
N VAL A 19 16.05 3.61 6.24
CA VAL A 19 15.77 2.49 5.38
C VAL A 19 14.49 1.83 5.88
N ASN A 20 13.48 1.79 5.01
CA ASN A 20 12.31 0.92 5.11
C ASN A 20 11.30 1.24 6.23
N GLU A 21 11.37 2.40 6.89
CA GLU A 21 10.39 2.75 7.92
C GLU A 21 9.06 3.12 7.31
N VAL A 22 8.01 2.40 7.72
CA VAL A 22 6.63 2.72 7.32
C VAL A 22 6.18 3.98 8.05
N LYS A 23 5.81 4.99 7.26
CA LYS A 23 5.15 6.22 7.73
C LYS A 23 3.65 6.07 7.58
N VAL A 24 2.90 6.46 8.61
CA VAL A 24 1.45 6.41 8.61
C VAL A 24 0.92 7.81 8.92
N VAL A 25 0.06 8.33 8.04
CA VAL A 25 -0.66 9.59 8.23
C VAL A 25 -2.14 9.28 8.36
N GLY A 26 -2.78 9.76 9.41
CA GLY A 26 -4.16 9.42 9.73
C GLY A 26 -4.32 7.96 10.19
N GLN A 27 -5.56 7.56 10.46
CA GLN A 27 -5.88 6.20 10.90
C GLN A 27 -7.19 5.75 10.27
N MET A 28 -7.25 4.49 9.83
CA MET A 28 -8.46 3.89 9.25
C MET A 28 -9.66 4.01 10.20
N ARG A 29 -9.47 3.72 11.50
CA ARG A 29 -10.55 3.81 12.49
C ARG A 29 -11.15 5.21 12.62
N ASP A 30 -10.34 6.27 12.46
CA ASP A 30 -10.84 7.64 12.56
C ASP A 30 -11.73 7.98 11.34
N VAL A 31 -11.39 7.44 10.17
CA VAL A 31 -12.20 7.54 8.96
C VAL A 31 -13.50 6.75 9.12
N MET A 32 -13.41 5.47 9.56
CA MET A 32 -14.54 4.54 9.58
C MET A 32 -15.52 4.78 10.72
N TRP A 33 -15.07 5.27 11.89
CA TRP A 33 -15.92 5.44 13.09
C TRP A 33 -16.14 6.88 13.50
N LYS A 34 -15.26 7.82 13.08
CA LYS A 34 -15.40 9.24 13.43
C LYS A 34 -15.77 10.13 12.24
N GLY A 35 -15.80 9.54 11.02
CA GLY A 35 -16.12 10.30 9.82
C GLY A 35 -15.08 11.36 9.45
N GLU A 36 -13.81 11.16 9.82
CA GLU A 36 -12.71 12.06 9.47
C GLU A 36 -12.28 11.84 8.01
N LEU A 37 -13.13 12.24 7.07
CA LEU A 37 -13.03 11.93 5.64
C LEU A 37 -12.12 12.90 4.87
N GLN A 38 -11.78 14.05 5.45
CA GLN A 38 -10.94 15.06 4.78
C GLN A 38 -9.48 14.58 4.67
N GLY A 39 -8.82 15.00 3.58
CA GLY A 39 -7.41 14.66 3.36
C GLY A 39 -6.49 15.23 4.42
N LYS A 40 -5.76 14.34 5.11
CA LYS A 40 -4.71 14.66 6.10
C LYS A 40 -3.33 14.74 5.46
N ILE A 41 -3.16 14.18 4.28
CA ILE A 41 -1.95 14.28 3.48
C ILE A 41 -2.31 14.62 2.03
N TYR A 42 -1.55 15.51 1.42
CA TYR A 42 -1.55 15.75 -0.02
C TYR A 42 -0.30 15.05 -0.59
N LEU A 43 -0.48 14.04 -1.43
CA LEU A 43 0.61 13.16 -1.87
C LEU A 43 1.72 13.92 -2.59
N ASP A 44 1.39 15.01 -3.29
CA ASP A 44 2.40 15.82 -3.99
C ASP A 44 3.40 16.47 -3.05
N THR A 45 3.06 16.67 -1.77
CA THR A 45 3.96 17.21 -0.74
C THR A 45 4.98 16.19 -0.20
N ILE A 46 4.90 14.91 -0.58
CA ILE A 46 5.91 13.92 -0.22
C ILE A 46 7.20 14.26 -0.97
N ALA A 47 8.20 14.73 -0.23
CA ALA A 47 9.43 15.26 -0.84
C ALA A 47 10.25 14.19 -1.58
N ASN A 48 10.40 12.99 -0.99
CA ASN A 48 11.13 11.88 -1.63
C ASN A 48 10.16 10.90 -2.27
N LYS A 49 10.08 10.95 -3.60
CA LYS A 49 9.26 10.03 -4.41
C LYS A 49 10.05 8.84 -4.96
N ASN A 50 11.40 8.83 -4.79
CA ASN A 50 12.23 7.71 -5.27
C ASN A 50 11.95 6.45 -4.46
N ALA A 51 11.72 5.33 -5.17
CA ALA A 51 11.39 4.05 -4.55
C ALA A 51 10.28 4.16 -3.49
N LEU A 52 9.31 5.07 -3.71
CA LEU A 52 8.16 5.27 -2.85
C LEU A 52 7.09 4.23 -3.15
N TYR A 53 6.60 3.59 -2.10
CA TYR A 53 5.50 2.64 -2.13
C TYR A 53 4.50 3.00 -1.04
N GLY A 54 3.21 2.85 -1.31
CA GLY A 54 2.18 3.16 -0.33
C GLY A 54 0.79 3.10 -0.91
N PHE A 55 -0.22 3.17 -0.04
CA PHE A 55 -1.61 3.19 -0.46
C PHE A 55 -2.55 3.67 0.65
N GLY A 56 -3.79 3.92 0.28
CA GLY A 56 -4.90 4.35 1.12
C GLY A 56 -6.08 4.81 0.26
N PRO A 57 -7.18 5.25 0.86
CA PRO A 57 -8.30 5.79 0.12
C PRO A 57 -8.08 7.25 -0.29
N VAL A 58 -8.75 7.68 -1.34
CA VAL A 58 -8.89 9.09 -1.70
C VAL A 58 -9.76 9.80 -0.65
N GLU A 59 -9.49 11.07 -0.38
CA GLU A 59 -10.32 11.88 0.53
C GLU A 59 -11.81 11.76 0.22
N TYR A 60 -12.65 11.82 1.27
CA TYR A 60 -14.09 11.58 1.22
C TYR A 60 -14.48 10.17 0.75
N LEU A 61 -13.54 9.19 0.85
CA LEU A 61 -13.74 7.82 0.36
C LEU A 61 -14.27 7.80 -1.07
N SER A 62 -13.67 8.62 -1.94
CA SER A 62 -14.10 8.82 -3.33
C SER A 62 -13.24 8.03 -4.34
N GLY A 63 -12.47 7.06 -3.90
CA GLY A 63 -11.57 6.24 -4.72
C GLY A 63 -10.45 5.61 -3.91
N GLU A 64 -9.56 4.90 -4.62
CA GLU A 64 -8.39 4.24 -4.03
C GLU A 64 -7.09 4.82 -4.57
N ILE A 65 -6.03 4.72 -3.78
CA ILE A 65 -4.68 5.19 -4.10
C ILE A 65 -3.72 4.02 -4.02
N LEU A 66 -2.78 3.97 -4.96
CA LEU A 66 -1.65 3.05 -4.92
C LEU A 66 -0.40 3.76 -5.46
N VAL A 67 0.69 3.72 -4.71
CA VAL A 67 2.00 4.21 -5.16
C VAL A 67 2.95 3.03 -5.30
N ILE A 68 3.56 2.91 -6.47
CA ILE A 68 4.54 1.86 -6.80
C ILE A 68 5.75 2.52 -7.43
N ASP A 69 6.91 2.35 -6.82
CA ASP A 69 8.20 2.83 -7.32
C ASP A 69 8.14 4.31 -7.75
N GLY A 70 7.56 5.13 -6.89
CA GLY A 70 7.46 6.57 -7.12
C GLY A 70 6.41 7.00 -8.15
N LYS A 71 5.55 6.11 -8.63
CA LYS A 71 4.40 6.44 -9.47
C LYS A 71 3.11 6.31 -8.67
N ALA A 72 2.35 7.37 -8.58
CA ALA A 72 1.08 7.39 -7.85
C ALA A 72 -0.08 7.19 -8.81
N TYR A 73 -0.95 6.24 -8.48
CA TYR A 73 -2.16 5.90 -9.23
C TYR A 73 -3.38 6.15 -8.35
N LYS A 74 -4.43 6.67 -8.97
CA LYS A 74 -5.75 6.84 -8.38
C LYS A 74 -6.76 6.08 -9.20
N SER A 75 -7.59 5.25 -8.55
CA SER A 75 -8.77 4.65 -9.18
C SER A 75 -10.04 5.25 -8.62
N VAL A 76 -10.99 5.50 -9.52
CA VAL A 76 -12.32 6.05 -9.20
C VAL A 76 -13.39 5.31 -9.99
N VAL A 77 -14.59 5.28 -9.43
CA VAL A 77 -15.78 4.83 -10.15
C VAL A 77 -16.23 5.93 -11.11
N VAL A 78 -16.50 5.58 -12.37
CA VAL A 78 -17.05 6.48 -13.38
C VAL A 78 -18.36 5.92 -13.93
N GLY A 79 -19.36 6.78 -14.10
CA GLY A 79 -20.71 6.30 -14.39
C GLY A 79 -21.22 5.40 -13.26
N ASP A 80 -21.95 4.34 -13.60
CA ASP A 80 -22.57 3.48 -12.59
C ASP A 80 -21.59 2.43 -12.03
N THR A 81 -20.70 1.86 -12.87
CA THR A 81 -19.87 0.71 -12.47
C THR A 81 -18.49 0.67 -13.13
N ALA A 82 -18.16 1.58 -14.04
CA ALA A 82 -16.86 1.55 -14.71
C ALA A 82 -15.75 2.08 -13.79
N MET A 83 -14.54 1.57 -13.96
CA MET A 83 -13.35 2.04 -13.26
C MET A 83 -12.51 2.91 -14.19
N ARG A 84 -11.93 3.97 -13.66
CA ARG A 84 -10.84 4.72 -14.30
C ARG A 84 -9.64 4.75 -13.36
N VAL A 85 -8.49 4.37 -13.90
CA VAL A 85 -7.19 4.47 -13.24
C VAL A 85 -6.39 5.58 -13.92
N GLU A 86 -5.83 6.50 -13.14
CA GLU A 86 -5.01 7.59 -13.66
C GLU A 86 -3.71 7.72 -12.85
N GLU A 87 -2.59 8.04 -13.53
CA GLU A 87 -1.31 8.33 -12.87
C GLU A 87 -1.29 9.81 -12.49
N THR A 88 -1.25 10.13 -11.20
CA THR A 88 -1.25 11.50 -10.69
C THR A 88 -0.79 11.55 -9.24
N TYR A 89 -0.14 12.64 -8.83
CA TYR A 89 0.14 12.99 -7.43
C TYR A 89 -0.86 14.00 -6.85
N ASN A 90 -1.75 14.54 -7.68
CA ASN A 90 -2.78 15.47 -7.23
C ASN A 90 -3.90 14.72 -6.49
N ILE A 91 -3.56 14.16 -5.33
CA ILE A 91 -4.44 13.31 -4.53
C ILE A 91 -4.26 13.67 -3.06
N LYS A 92 -5.38 13.75 -2.33
CA LYS A 92 -5.40 13.84 -0.88
C LYS A 92 -5.97 12.56 -0.29
N ALA A 93 -5.45 12.15 0.86
CA ALA A 93 -5.87 10.96 1.58
C ALA A 93 -6.21 11.26 3.04
N PRO A 94 -7.31 10.73 3.60
CA PRO A 94 -7.64 10.87 5.02
C PRO A 94 -6.77 9.96 5.90
N PHE A 95 -6.30 8.83 5.36
CA PHE A 95 -5.18 8.07 5.91
C PHE A 95 -4.34 7.49 4.76
N PHE A 96 -3.04 7.37 5.00
CA PHE A 96 -2.10 6.89 4.00
C PHE A 96 -0.88 6.25 4.66
N GLY A 97 -0.58 5.01 4.29
CA GLY A 97 0.63 4.33 4.68
C GLY A 97 1.64 4.35 3.53
N TYR A 98 2.93 4.61 3.82
CA TYR A 98 3.96 4.60 2.79
C TYR A 98 5.36 4.38 3.34
N ALA A 99 6.25 3.92 2.47
CA ALA A 99 7.69 3.79 2.76
C ALA A 99 8.51 3.99 1.48
N ASN A 100 9.77 4.41 1.63
CA ASN A 100 10.75 4.38 0.55
C ASN A 100 11.57 3.09 0.68
N ILE A 101 11.46 2.18 -0.28
CA ILE A 101 12.14 0.87 -0.27
C ILE A 101 13.15 0.83 -1.42
N ALA A 102 14.39 1.18 -1.12
CA ALA A 102 15.44 1.27 -2.14
C ALA A 102 15.92 -0.10 -2.65
N ARG A 103 15.83 -1.14 -1.83
CA ARG A 103 16.27 -2.49 -2.18
C ARG A 103 15.29 -3.54 -1.71
N TRP A 104 15.05 -4.53 -2.56
CA TRP A 104 14.16 -5.63 -2.30
C TRP A 104 14.91 -6.96 -2.27
N LYS A 105 14.54 -7.83 -1.36
CA LYS A 105 14.88 -9.25 -1.39
C LYS A 105 13.75 -9.98 -2.11
N GLU A 106 14.02 -10.44 -3.32
CA GLU A 106 13.07 -11.23 -4.11
C GLU A 106 13.14 -12.71 -3.73
N GLN A 107 11.99 -13.35 -3.70
CA GLN A 107 11.86 -14.80 -3.60
C GLN A 107 10.57 -15.27 -4.28
N SER A 108 10.55 -16.52 -4.74
CA SER A 108 9.29 -17.11 -5.23
C SER A 108 8.34 -17.36 -4.08
N LEU A 109 7.06 -17.04 -4.30
CA LEU A 109 6.01 -17.44 -3.35
C LEU A 109 5.84 -18.97 -3.45
N PRO A 110 5.88 -19.72 -2.34
CA PRO A 110 5.67 -21.16 -2.38
C PRO A 110 4.29 -21.54 -2.93
N ASP A 111 4.20 -22.63 -3.69
CA ASP A 111 2.94 -23.13 -4.26
C ASP A 111 1.89 -23.50 -3.22
N SER A 112 2.30 -23.70 -1.96
CA SER A 112 1.40 -23.91 -0.83
C SER A 112 0.70 -22.64 -0.35
N VAL A 113 1.10 -21.46 -0.85
CA VAL A 113 0.49 -20.17 -0.54
C VAL A 113 -0.43 -19.77 -1.68
N GLU A 114 -1.71 -20.10 -1.56
CA GLU A 114 -2.69 -19.86 -2.60
C GLU A 114 -3.70 -18.76 -2.22
N THR A 115 -3.86 -18.45 -0.92
CA THR A 115 -4.88 -17.53 -0.39
C THR A 115 -4.26 -16.44 0.48
N ILE A 116 -5.05 -15.39 0.79
CA ILE A 116 -4.65 -14.32 1.72
C ILE A 116 -4.29 -14.90 3.10
N ALA A 117 -5.10 -15.82 3.62
CA ALA A 117 -4.85 -16.41 4.94
C ALA A 117 -3.54 -17.20 4.98
N GLN A 118 -3.22 -17.94 3.90
CA GLN A 118 -1.95 -18.66 3.80
C GLN A 118 -0.77 -17.69 3.63
N LEU A 119 -0.95 -16.59 2.89
CA LEU A 119 0.05 -15.52 2.77
C LEU A 119 0.34 -14.89 4.13
N GLU A 120 -0.69 -14.58 4.91
CA GLU A 120 -0.54 -14.03 6.27
C GLU A 120 0.30 -14.94 7.16
N GLN A 121 -0.04 -16.22 7.21
CA GLN A 121 0.71 -17.22 7.98
C GLN A 121 2.15 -17.38 7.47
N TYR A 122 2.34 -17.32 6.16
CA TYR A 122 3.67 -17.41 5.56
C TYR A 122 4.53 -16.22 5.94
N LEU A 123 4.01 -15.00 5.79
CA LEU A 123 4.71 -13.76 6.16
C LEU A 123 5.04 -13.73 7.65
N ASP A 124 4.12 -14.12 8.52
CA ASP A 124 4.37 -14.12 9.96
C ASP A 124 5.54 -15.04 10.33
N ARG A 125 5.59 -16.25 9.76
CA ARG A 125 6.70 -17.19 9.99
C ARG A 125 8.02 -16.68 9.41
N MET A 126 8.01 -16.19 8.16
CA MET A 126 9.21 -15.79 7.44
C MET A 126 9.85 -14.50 7.97
N THR A 127 9.06 -13.66 8.58
CA THR A 127 9.50 -12.36 9.10
C THR A 127 9.47 -12.30 10.63
N LYS A 128 9.61 -13.46 11.29
CA LYS A 128 9.69 -13.53 12.75
C LYS A 128 10.86 -12.66 13.25
N GLY A 129 10.55 -11.73 14.16
CA GLY A 129 11.55 -10.79 14.71
C GLY A 129 11.79 -9.53 13.87
N ALA A 130 11.23 -9.41 12.67
CA ALA A 130 11.31 -8.18 11.92
C ALA A 130 10.45 -7.07 12.54
N LYS A 131 10.90 -5.81 12.39
CA LYS A 131 10.13 -4.62 12.83
C LYS A 131 8.75 -4.58 12.17
N ARG A 132 7.73 -4.28 12.93
CA ARG A 132 6.34 -4.08 12.46
C ARG A 132 5.95 -2.59 12.55
N PRO A 133 5.17 -2.04 11.63
CA PRO A 133 4.74 -2.65 10.38
C PRO A 133 5.87 -2.69 9.34
N PHE A 134 5.74 -3.55 8.34
CA PHE A 134 6.55 -3.46 7.14
C PHE A 134 5.68 -3.53 5.88
N LEU A 135 6.22 -2.97 4.81
CA LEU A 135 5.62 -3.02 3.48
C LEU A 135 6.23 -4.20 2.71
N PHE A 136 5.40 -4.93 1.96
CA PHE A 136 5.83 -5.96 1.03
C PHE A 136 5.21 -5.73 -0.34
N ARG A 137 5.80 -6.34 -1.35
CA ARG A 137 5.27 -6.34 -2.72
C ARG A 137 5.13 -7.77 -3.21
N LEU A 138 4.06 -8.05 -3.95
CA LEU A 138 3.90 -9.23 -4.76
C LEU A 138 3.82 -8.80 -6.23
N SER A 139 4.39 -9.60 -7.14
CA SER A 139 4.29 -9.36 -8.58
C SER A 139 4.21 -10.68 -9.31
N GLY A 140 3.28 -10.81 -10.23
CA GLY A 140 3.03 -12.04 -11.00
C GLY A 140 1.58 -12.17 -11.43
N THR A 141 1.17 -13.37 -11.81
CA THR A 141 -0.20 -13.62 -12.25
C THR A 141 -1.08 -14.02 -11.08
N VAL A 142 -2.17 -13.31 -10.87
CA VAL A 142 -3.24 -13.72 -9.97
C VAL A 142 -4.21 -14.60 -10.73
N LYS A 143 -4.60 -15.74 -10.14
CA LYS A 143 -5.64 -16.61 -10.70
C LYS A 143 -6.99 -15.93 -10.64
N SER A 144 -7.33 -15.35 -9.49
CA SER A 144 -8.49 -14.48 -9.32
C SER A 144 -8.30 -13.55 -8.13
N ALA A 145 -8.88 -12.35 -8.22
CA ALA A 145 -9.04 -11.43 -7.10
C ALA A 145 -10.41 -10.76 -7.14
N ALA A 146 -10.98 -10.52 -5.98
CA ALA A 146 -12.01 -9.51 -5.78
C ALA A 146 -11.33 -8.26 -5.23
N ILE A 147 -11.56 -7.14 -5.88
CA ILE A 147 -11.08 -5.83 -5.44
C ILE A 147 -12.25 -4.86 -5.37
N HIS A 148 -12.14 -3.85 -4.53
CA HIS A 148 -13.14 -2.78 -4.51
C HIS A 148 -12.53 -1.39 -4.64
N ILE A 149 -13.39 -0.44 -5.00
CA ILE A 149 -13.15 0.99 -4.89
C ILE A 149 -14.21 1.55 -3.95
N VAL A 150 -13.77 2.21 -2.85
CA VAL A 150 -14.68 3.02 -2.04
C VAL A 150 -15.23 4.17 -2.87
N ASN A 151 -16.54 4.41 -2.78
CA ASN A 151 -17.23 5.41 -3.59
C ASN A 151 -18.38 6.02 -2.80
N LEU A 152 -18.03 6.63 -1.66
CA LEU A 152 -19.02 7.21 -0.74
C LEU A 152 -19.81 8.34 -1.45
N PRO A 153 -21.14 8.34 -1.38
CA PRO A 153 -21.93 9.41 -1.93
C PRO A 153 -21.52 10.79 -1.38
N LYS A 154 -21.44 11.80 -2.24
CA LYS A 154 -21.02 13.14 -1.87
C LYS A 154 -21.91 13.71 -0.75
N GLY A 155 -21.27 14.20 0.31
CA GLY A 155 -21.96 14.78 1.49
C GLY A 155 -22.45 13.73 2.50
N ALA A 156 -22.19 12.44 2.27
CA ALA A 156 -22.52 11.42 3.26
C ALA A 156 -21.62 11.52 4.49
N THR A 157 -22.19 11.17 5.64
CA THR A 157 -21.48 11.03 6.91
C THR A 157 -21.17 9.57 7.17
N VAL A 158 -20.13 9.32 7.98
CA VAL A 158 -19.66 7.98 8.35
C VAL A 158 -19.49 7.91 9.85
N SER A 159 -20.07 6.87 10.45
CA SER A 159 -19.95 6.53 11.86
C SER A 159 -19.72 5.04 12.11
N SER A 160 -19.69 4.25 11.02
CA SER A 160 -19.41 2.82 11.05
C SER A 160 -18.71 2.37 9.75
N PRO A 161 -18.01 1.21 9.74
CA PRO A 161 -17.46 0.63 8.52
C PRO A 161 -18.50 0.39 7.42
N ASP A 162 -19.70 -0.07 7.78
CA ASP A 162 -20.77 -0.32 6.81
C ASP A 162 -21.19 0.99 6.11
N GLU A 163 -21.24 2.10 6.84
CA GLU A 163 -21.51 3.40 6.27
C GLU A 163 -20.36 3.90 5.38
N ALA A 164 -19.13 3.62 5.73
CA ALA A 164 -17.95 3.98 4.93
C ALA A 164 -17.93 3.25 3.57
N HIS A 165 -18.49 2.05 3.51
CA HIS A 165 -18.56 1.23 2.30
C HIS A 165 -19.83 1.46 1.46
N ARG A 166 -20.70 2.43 1.84
CA ARG A 166 -21.85 2.78 1.00
C ARG A 166 -21.39 3.28 -0.37
N GLY A 167 -21.97 2.72 -1.45
CA GLY A 167 -21.61 3.06 -2.82
C GLY A 167 -20.32 2.43 -3.31
N GLN A 168 -19.65 1.59 -2.49
CA GLN A 168 -18.52 0.77 -2.92
C GLN A 168 -18.85 -0.01 -4.19
N GLN A 169 -17.90 -0.08 -5.12
CA GLN A 169 -18.01 -0.91 -6.31
C GLN A 169 -16.97 -2.03 -6.28
N ASN A 170 -17.44 -3.25 -6.53
CA ASN A 170 -16.62 -4.44 -6.52
C ASN A 170 -16.27 -4.85 -7.96
N TYR A 171 -15.02 -5.29 -8.17
CA TYR A 171 -14.51 -5.70 -9.46
C TYR A 171 -13.79 -7.03 -9.35
N LYS A 172 -13.90 -7.83 -10.40
CA LYS A 172 -13.17 -9.09 -10.52
C LYS A 172 -11.95 -8.93 -11.41
N VAL A 173 -10.82 -9.48 -10.95
CA VAL A 173 -9.59 -9.66 -11.71
C VAL A 173 -9.39 -11.16 -11.91
N THR A 174 -9.11 -11.62 -13.14
CA THR A 174 -8.95 -13.05 -13.43
C THR A 174 -7.80 -13.25 -14.40
N ASN A 175 -6.90 -14.18 -14.09
CA ASN A 175 -5.74 -14.57 -14.89
C ASN A 175 -4.95 -13.34 -15.39
N ALA A 176 -4.67 -12.39 -14.49
CA ALA A 176 -4.04 -11.12 -14.84
C ALA A 176 -2.70 -10.94 -14.11
N THR A 177 -1.68 -10.56 -14.87
CA THR A 177 -0.41 -10.10 -14.29
C THR A 177 -0.69 -8.82 -13.52
N SER A 178 -0.25 -8.79 -12.26
CA SER A 178 -0.56 -7.71 -11.33
C SER A 178 0.60 -7.43 -10.39
N ASP A 179 0.68 -6.18 -9.92
CA ASP A 179 1.46 -5.78 -8.77
C ASP A 179 0.52 -5.60 -7.57
N ILE A 180 0.94 -6.07 -6.42
CA ILE A 180 0.22 -5.91 -5.15
C ILE A 180 1.18 -5.31 -4.15
N ILE A 181 0.78 -4.22 -3.52
CA ILE A 181 1.49 -3.63 -2.39
C ILE A 181 0.68 -3.90 -1.14
N GLY A 182 1.36 -4.41 -0.11
CA GLY A 182 0.72 -4.73 1.15
C GLY A 182 1.50 -4.26 2.36
N PHE A 183 0.78 -3.98 3.44
CA PHE A 183 1.34 -3.86 4.78
C PHE A 183 1.05 -5.11 5.57
N PHE A 184 2.03 -5.52 6.38
CA PHE A 184 1.88 -6.58 7.36
C PHE A 184 2.19 -6.04 8.75
N SER A 185 1.27 -6.28 9.69
CA SER A 185 1.50 -5.96 11.09
C SER A 185 0.58 -6.74 12.03
N THR A 186 1.17 -7.36 13.04
CA THR A 186 0.45 -8.08 14.10
C THR A 186 -0.06 -7.16 15.22
N THR A 187 0.30 -5.88 15.22
CA THR A 187 0.04 -4.92 16.32
C THR A 187 -0.78 -3.70 15.90
N HIS A 188 -1.22 -3.59 14.62
CA HIS A 188 -1.87 -2.40 14.09
C HIS A 188 -3.25 -2.67 13.45
N LYS A 189 -3.98 -3.69 13.96
CA LYS A 189 -5.36 -3.96 13.53
C LYS A 189 -6.23 -2.72 13.68
N ALA A 190 -7.07 -2.45 12.68
CA ALA A 190 -7.94 -1.28 12.58
C ALA A 190 -7.24 0.10 12.61
N ILE A 191 -5.90 0.15 12.66
CA ILE A 191 -5.13 1.38 12.47
C ILE A 191 -4.86 1.59 10.98
N PHE A 192 -4.29 0.57 10.33
CA PHE A 192 -4.10 0.53 8.87
C PHE A 192 -4.05 -0.91 8.30
N THR A 193 -4.21 -1.96 9.10
CA THR A 193 -4.59 -3.30 8.66
C THR A 193 -6.07 -3.53 8.95
N HIS A 194 -6.70 -4.48 8.26
CA HIS A 194 -8.08 -4.84 8.51
C HIS A 194 -8.29 -5.22 9.99
N HIS A 195 -9.54 -5.18 10.47
CA HIS A 195 -9.86 -5.51 11.86
C HIS A 195 -9.73 -7.01 12.17
N ASP A 196 -9.80 -7.85 11.15
CA ASP A 196 -9.79 -9.32 11.23
C ASP A 196 -8.50 -9.97 10.70
N THR A 197 -7.67 -9.22 9.98
CA THR A 197 -6.41 -9.71 9.40
C THR A 197 -5.23 -8.81 9.76
N PHE A 198 -4.01 -9.35 9.65
CA PHE A 198 -2.76 -8.59 9.80
C PHE A 198 -2.27 -7.97 8.48
N LEU A 199 -3.07 -8.16 7.41
CA LEU A 199 -2.77 -7.67 6.07
C LEU A 199 -3.69 -6.52 5.67
N HIS A 200 -3.17 -5.63 4.85
CA HIS A 200 -3.90 -4.66 4.06
C HIS A 200 -3.20 -4.56 2.72
N MET A 201 -3.92 -4.71 1.63
CA MET A 201 -3.32 -4.81 0.29
C MET A 201 -4.12 -4.04 -0.75
N HIS A 202 -3.41 -3.40 -1.68
CA HIS A 202 -3.97 -2.87 -2.93
C HIS A 202 -3.32 -3.55 -4.13
N LEU A 203 -4.11 -3.83 -5.14
CA LEU A 203 -3.71 -4.47 -6.39
C LEU A 203 -3.85 -3.49 -7.55
N ILE A 204 -2.92 -3.55 -8.50
CA ILE A 204 -3.05 -2.93 -9.83
C ILE A 204 -2.63 -3.92 -10.92
N THR A 205 -3.41 -4.04 -11.99
CA THR A 205 -3.07 -4.89 -13.13
C THR A 205 -1.94 -4.28 -13.96
N ALA A 206 -1.17 -5.12 -14.66
CA ALA A 206 0.00 -4.67 -15.44
C ALA A 206 -0.38 -3.67 -16.54
N ASP A 207 -1.56 -3.82 -17.14
CA ASP A 207 -2.13 -2.89 -18.12
C ASP A 207 -2.70 -1.61 -17.52
N ARG A 208 -2.68 -1.48 -16.16
CA ARG A 208 -3.24 -0.35 -15.40
C ARG A 208 -4.74 -0.13 -15.60
N ALA A 209 -5.45 -1.15 -16.09
CA ALA A 209 -6.89 -1.07 -16.33
C ALA A 209 -7.72 -1.25 -15.04
N LYS A 210 -7.19 -1.99 -14.06
CA LYS A 210 -7.87 -2.25 -12.78
C LYS A 210 -6.95 -1.98 -11.60
N MET A 211 -7.47 -1.28 -10.59
CA MET A 211 -6.77 -1.00 -9.33
C MET A 211 -7.78 -0.84 -8.19
N GLY A 212 -7.51 -1.43 -7.03
CA GLY A 212 -8.36 -1.27 -5.85
C GLY A 212 -7.84 -2.01 -4.63
N HIS A 213 -8.59 -1.87 -3.53
CA HIS A 213 -8.40 -2.64 -2.31
C HIS A 213 -8.68 -4.12 -2.56
N VAL A 214 -7.89 -5.00 -1.98
CA VAL A 214 -8.01 -6.46 -2.16
C VAL A 214 -8.87 -7.06 -1.06
N ASP A 215 -10.01 -7.65 -1.45
CA ASP A 215 -10.91 -8.37 -0.54
C ASP A 215 -10.63 -9.87 -0.56
N GLU A 216 -10.45 -10.42 -1.78
CA GLU A 216 -10.15 -11.83 -1.99
C GLU A 216 -9.02 -12.00 -2.98
N LEU A 217 -8.21 -13.03 -2.79
CA LEU A 217 -7.07 -13.29 -3.65
C LEU A 217 -6.77 -14.78 -3.72
N LEU A 218 -6.64 -15.28 -4.95
CA LEU A 218 -6.10 -16.60 -5.27
C LEU A 218 -4.89 -16.41 -6.18
N PHE A 219 -3.75 -16.92 -5.75
CA PHE A 219 -2.51 -16.87 -6.53
C PHE A 219 -2.49 -17.97 -7.60
N GLU A 220 -1.88 -17.68 -8.75
CA GLU A 220 -1.52 -18.71 -9.71
C GLU A 220 -0.19 -19.35 -9.27
N LYS A 221 -0.17 -20.68 -9.15
CA LYS A 221 1.00 -21.43 -8.67
C LYS A 221 2.23 -21.17 -9.54
N GLY A 222 3.37 -21.00 -8.89
CA GLY A 222 4.66 -20.80 -9.57
C GLY A 222 4.84 -19.44 -10.26
N SER A 223 3.81 -18.59 -10.28
CA SER A 223 3.88 -17.33 -11.02
C SER A 223 4.19 -16.11 -10.15
N MET A 224 4.00 -16.21 -8.83
CA MET A 224 4.07 -15.06 -7.94
C MET A 224 5.45 -14.92 -7.30
N LYS A 225 5.98 -13.70 -7.34
CA LYS A 225 7.19 -13.30 -6.61
C LYS A 225 6.80 -12.45 -5.40
N LEU A 226 7.43 -12.74 -4.27
CA LEU A 226 7.36 -11.94 -3.05
C LEU A 226 8.64 -11.12 -2.91
N TYR A 227 8.46 -9.84 -2.62
CA TYR A 227 9.53 -8.88 -2.37
C TYR A 227 9.40 -8.36 -0.94
N LEU A 228 10.44 -8.57 -0.13
CA LEU A 228 10.56 -8.02 1.22
C LEU A 228 11.65 -6.95 1.23
N PRO A 229 11.51 -5.89 2.06
CA PRO A 229 12.57 -4.89 2.20
C PRO A 229 13.91 -5.57 2.55
N ALA A 230 14.97 -5.25 1.80
CA ALA A 230 16.33 -5.66 2.15
C ALA A 230 16.91 -4.70 3.20
N GLU A 231 17.64 -5.24 4.17
CA GLU A 231 18.41 -4.46 5.15
C GLU A 231 19.57 -3.68 4.50
#